data_3872cd260c2613e8db25a225cecce84b
#
_entry.id   3872cd260c2613e8db25a225cecce84b
#
_cell.length_a   1.000
_cell.length_b   1.000
_cell.length_c   1.000
_cell.angle_alpha   90.00
_cell.angle_beta   90.00
_cell.angle_gamma   90.00
#
_symmetry.space_group_name_H-M   'P 1'
#
loop_
_entity.id
_entity.type
_entity.pdbx_description
1 polymer ?
#
loop_
_entity_poly.entity_id
_entity_poly.type
_entity_poly.pdbx_seq_one_letter_code
_entity_poly.pdbx_strand_id
1 'polypeptide(L)'
;MSMKAKKWTFLLTSIATLTLVTACTQSTSNTTASNTATTMASTTDAKKTSYFTDKDYDTSYDEKSASTVTLSGSTATVSGEGVAVSDSTVTISKSGTYVISGQSDGIQIKIAAEKTDDVHIVLNGVTMTNTNAAISATSAGHVYLTLADGTSNSLSDSASNSDDKADAALFSKVDLTINGKGTLNVDGKKNNGIKANDTLHITGGTYNITAVGDAFNVNDELNITGTTMTIDAKEDGVKVDNDDDTSVGTMYLSDNTITVTAGDDGIHASGDLVIDSGTYTVNSDRLTFKPFCRILNGIGSAIDNQIT
;
A
#
# COMPACT_ATOMS: atom_id res chain seq x y z
N MET A 1 -30.86 53.54 -18.19
CA MET A 1 -30.70 52.10 -18.30
C MET A 1 -29.29 51.84 -18.84
N SER A 2 -28.32 51.63 -17.96
CA SER A 2 -26.92 51.50 -18.33
C SER A 2 -26.50 50.03 -18.14
N MET A 3 -26.19 49.33 -19.23
CA MET A 3 -25.69 47.98 -19.21
C MET A 3 -24.20 47.99 -18.90
N LYS A 4 -23.82 47.43 -17.73
CA LYS A 4 -22.43 47.19 -17.37
C LYS A 4 -21.93 45.95 -18.10
N ALA A 5 -21.01 46.10 -19.02
CA ALA A 5 -20.31 45.00 -19.66
C ALA A 5 -19.34 44.32 -18.65
N LYS A 6 -19.54 43.03 -18.44
CA LYS A 6 -18.68 42.16 -17.65
C LYS A 6 -17.43 41.84 -18.49
N LYS A 7 -16.26 42.40 -18.13
CA LYS A 7 -14.99 42.01 -18.71
C LYS A 7 -14.63 40.62 -18.21
N TRP A 8 -14.57 39.65 -19.10
CA TRP A 8 -13.94 38.36 -18.86
C TRP A 8 -12.45 38.50 -19.09
N THR A 9 -11.68 38.38 -18.03
CA THR A 9 -10.24 38.29 -18.11
C THR A 9 -9.89 36.83 -18.34
N PHE A 10 -9.43 36.49 -19.55
CA PHE A 10 -8.83 35.20 -19.82
C PHE A 10 -7.44 35.21 -19.16
N LEU A 11 -7.30 34.41 -18.11
CA LEU A 11 -6.00 34.09 -17.54
C LEU A 11 -5.34 33.05 -18.46
N LEU A 12 -4.32 33.43 -19.21
CA LEU A 12 -3.44 32.49 -19.88
C LEU A 12 -2.56 31.86 -18.80
N THR A 13 -2.86 30.62 -18.44
CA THR A 13 -1.94 29.79 -17.67
C THR A 13 -0.80 29.34 -18.57
N SER A 14 0.38 29.87 -18.33
CA SER A 14 1.61 29.39 -18.95
C SER A 14 1.99 28.05 -18.31
N ILE A 15 1.95 26.99 -19.10
CA ILE A 15 2.49 25.67 -18.74
C ILE A 15 4.00 25.82 -18.65
N ALA A 16 4.54 25.88 -17.44
CA ALA A 16 5.97 25.78 -17.21
C ALA A 16 6.32 24.31 -16.97
N THR A 17 6.79 23.62 -18.00
CA THR A 17 7.45 22.33 -17.85
C THR A 17 8.77 22.54 -17.15
N LEU A 18 8.79 22.31 -15.83
CA LEU A 18 10.02 22.32 -15.04
C LEU A 18 10.59 20.90 -15.01
N THR A 19 11.50 20.60 -15.93
CA THR A 19 12.36 19.43 -15.82
C THR A 19 13.38 19.68 -14.71
N LEU A 20 13.08 19.24 -13.49
CA LEU A 20 14.07 19.21 -12.42
C LEU A 20 15.05 18.06 -12.69
N VAL A 21 16.09 18.34 -13.45
CA VAL A 21 17.33 17.57 -13.38
C VAL A 21 18.09 18.13 -12.17
N THR A 22 17.78 17.64 -10.98
CA THR A 22 18.61 17.93 -9.82
C THR A 22 19.83 17.01 -9.90
N ALA A 23 20.87 17.52 -10.55
CA ALA A 23 22.21 16.97 -10.41
C ALA A 23 22.64 17.18 -8.96
N CYS A 24 22.65 16.12 -8.15
CA CYS A 24 23.46 16.10 -6.95
C CYS A 24 24.90 16.30 -7.40
N THR A 25 25.52 17.40 -6.96
CA THR A 25 26.91 17.74 -7.24
C THR A 25 27.81 16.62 -6.76
N GLN A 26 28.29 15.82 -7.70
CA GLN A 26 29.43 14.94 -7.49
C GLN A 26 30.69 15.81 -7.44
N SER A 27 31.38 15.76 -6.31
CA SER A 27 32.73 16.31 -6.19
C SER A 27 33.65 15.51 -7.11
N THR A 28 34.11 16.12 -8.19
CA THR A 28 35.05 15.53 -9.14
C THR A 28 36.46 15.61 -8.57
N SER A 29 37.04 14.46 -8.23
CA SER A 29 38.49 14.29 -8.23
C SER A 29 38.88 13.53 -9.50
N ASN A 30 39.61 14.22 -10.39
CA ASN A 30 40.24 13.63 -11.57
C ASN A 30 41.24 12.57 -11.19
N THR A 31 41.08 11.36 -11.71
CA THR A 31 42.18 10.41 -11.92
C THR A 31 41.92 9.58 -13.17
N THR A 32 42.96 9.44 -13.93
CA THR A 32 43.15 8.95 -15.30
C THR A 32 42.60 7.53 -15.55
N ALA A 33 42.02 7.35 -16.73
CA ALA A 33 41.40 6.13 -17.24
C ALA A 33 42.43 4.94 -17.32
N SER A 34 42.00 3.78 -16.83
CA SER A 34 42.46 2.49 -17.31
C SER A 34 41.24 1.62 -17.59
N ASN A 35 41.07 1.24 -18.86
CA ASN A 35 40.01 0.35 -19.32
C ASN A 35 40.23 -1.05 -18.77
N THR A 36 39.47 -1.46 -17.77
CA THR A 36 39.25 -2.86 -17.46
C THR A 36 37.74 -3.04 -17.41
N ALA A 37 37.18 -3.79 -18.37
CA ALA A 37 35.79 -4.19 -18.35
C ALA A 37 35.56 -5.12 -17.16
N THR A 38 35.19 -4.55 -16.02
CA THR A 38 34.65 -5.29 -14.91
C THR A 38 33.18 -5.48 -15.15
N THR A 39 32.76 -6.71 -15.38
CA THR A 39 31.36 -7.13 -15.38
C THR A 39 30.80 -6.72 -14.01
N MET A 40 30.01 -5.67 -13.96
CA MET A 40 29.23 -5.32 -12.78
C MET A 40 28.16 -6.39 -12.62
N ALA A 41 28.41 -7.36 -11.76
CA ALA A 41 27.37 -8.20 -11.21
C ALA A 41 26.36 -7.27 -10.53
N SER A 42 25.11 -7.48 -10.85
CA SER A 42 23.94 -6.73 -10.39
C SER A 42 24.00 -6.45 -8.88
N THR A 43 24.25 -5.21 -8.50
CA THR A 43 24.11 -4.72 -7.14
C THR A 43 22.65 -4.57 -6.73
N THR A 44 21.69 -4.80 -7.64
CA THR A 44 20.27 -4.69 -7.45
C THR A 44 19.70 -5.78 -6.55
N ASP A 45 20.15 -7.04 -6.69
CA ASP A 45 19.59 -8.14 -5.91
C ASP A 45 19.98 -8.07 -4.42
N ALA A 46 21.21 -7.69 -4.11
CA ALA A 46 21.68 -7.59 -2.72
C ALA A 46 20.99 -6.45 -1.94
N LYS A 47 20.51 -5.42 -2.63
CA LYS A 47 19.80 -4.28 -2.02
C LYS A 47 18.32 -4.57 -1.84
N LYS A 48 17.72 -5.31 -2.76
CA LYS A 48 16.34 -5.77 -2.69
C LYS A 48 16.11 -6.72 -1.50
N THR A 49 17.09 -7.59 -1.17
CA THR A 49 17.05 -8.49 -0.01
C THR A 49 17.15 -7.79 1.35
N SER A 50 17.48 -6.49 1.40
CA SER A 50 17.47 -5.72 2.65
C SER A 50 16.08 -5.15 2.99
N TYR A 51 15.17 -5.02 2.02
CA TYR A 51 13.82 -4.47 2.18
C TYR A 51 12.74 -5.55 2.22
N PHE A 52 13.03 -6.76 1.77
CA PHE A 52 12.11 -7.88 1.72
C PHE A 52 12.81 -9.17 2.11
N THR A 53 12.05 -10.09 2.66
CA THR A 53 12.48 -11.47 2.93
C THR A 53 11.90 -12.42 1.89
N ASP A 54 12.44 -13.64 1.79
CA ASP A 54 11.86 -14.67 0.89
C ASP A 54 10.39 -14.96 1.23
N LYS A 55 10.01 -14.80 2.50
CA LYS A 55 8.66 -15.04 2.97
C LYS A 55 7.65 -14.00 2.48
N ASP A 56 8.08 -12.78 2.18
CA ASP A 56 7.23 -11.75 1.60
C ASP A 56 6.78 -12.09 0.17
N TYR A 57 7.52 -12.96 -0.51
CA TYR A 57 7.18 -13.45 -1.86
C TYR A 57 6.49 -14.82 -1.85
N ASP A 58 6.45 -15.51 -0.70
CA ASP A 58 5.85 -16.85 -0.63
C ASP A 58 4.32 -16.75 -0.62
N THR A 59 3.71 -17.16 -1.72
CA THR A 59 2.26 -17.23 -1.90
C THR A 59 1.73 -18.65 -1.81
N SER A 60 2.62 -19.61 -1.51
CA SER A 60 2.28 -21.03 -1.49
C SER A 60 1.50 -21.43 -0.24
N TYR A 61 0.53 -22.28 -0.40
CA TYR A 61 -0.20 -22.93 0.70
C TYR A 61 -0.75 -24.29 0.29
N ASP A 62 -1.01 -25.12 1.27
CA ASP A 62 -1.68 -26.43 1.04
C ASP A 62 -3.18 -26.27 1.32
N GLU A 63 -3.99 -26.34 0.25
CA GLU A 63 -5.45 -26.23 0.33
C GLU A 63 -6.09 -27.30 1.23
N LYS A 64 -5.45 -28.45 1.39
CA LYS A 64 -6.02 -29.57 2.20
C LYS A 64 -5.88 -29.33 3.69
N SER A 65 -4.85 -28.59 4.10
CA SER A 65 -4.60 -28.26 5.51
C SER A 65 -5.11 -26.87 5.89
N ALA A 66 -5.50 -26.04 4.90
CA ALA A 66 -6.01 -24.70 5.14
C ALA A 66 -7.40 -24.74 5.79
N SER A 67 -7.61 -23.88 6.77
CA SER A 67 -8.95 -23.55 7.26
C SER A 67 -9.69 -22.69 6.25
N THR A 68 -11.00 -22.82 6.15
CA THR A 68 -11.81 -22.08 5.17
C THR A 68 -12.83 -21.18 5.83
N VAL A 69 -13.04 -20.01 5.21
CA VAL A 69 -14.09 -19.05 5.54
C VAL A 69 -14.88 -18.76 4.28
N THR A 70 -16.15 -19.15 4.26
CA THR A 70 -17.07 -18.84 3.15
C THR A 70 -18.06 -17.78 3.61
N LEU A 71 -18.00 -16.61 2.99
CA LEU A 71 -18.86 -15.46 3.26
C LEU A 71 -20.16 -15.58 2.44
N SER A 72 -21.31 -15.29 3.07
CA SER A 72 -22.62 -15.31 2.41
C SER A 72 -23.56 -14.26 3.02
N GLY A 73 -23.60 -13.07 2.43
CA GLY A 73 -24.40 -11.94 2.92
C GLY A 73 -23.96 -11.53 4.33
N SER A 74 -24.85 -11.62 5.31
CA SER A 74 -24.58 -11.26 6.71
C SER A 74 -24.06 -12.43 7.55
N THR A 75 -23.70 -13.57 6.92
CA THR A 75 -23.26 -14.77 7.60
C THR A 75 -21.92 -15.27 7.06
N ALA A 76 -21.22 -16.09 7.84
CA ALA A 76 -20.04 -16.80 7.41
C ALA A 76 -20.10 -18.25 7.87
N THR A 77 -19.58 -19.16 7.06
CA THR A 77 -19.34 -20.55 7.43
C THR A 77 -17.84 -20.77 7.54
N VAL A 78 -17.39 -21.40 8.62
CA VAL A 78 -15.98 -21.68 8.87
C VAL A 78 -15.75 -23.18 9.00
N SER A 79 -14.59 -23.65 8.52
CA SER A 79 -14.14 -25.04 8.67
C SER A 79 -12.65 -25.05 8.94
N GLY A 80 -12.20 -25.93 9.80
CA GLY A 80 -10.80 -26.03 10.23
C GLY A 80 -10.57 -25.50 11.64
N GLU A 81 -9.29 -25.40 12.03
CA GLU A 81 -8.90 -24.97 13.35
C GLU A 81 -8.51 -23.47 13.37
N GLY A 82 -8.50 -22.88 14.55
CA GLY A 82 -8.03 -21.52 14.76
C GLY A 82 -8.93 -20.41 14.21
N VAL A 83 -10.13 -20.78 13.72
CA VAL A 83 -11.13 -19.83 13.21
C VAL A 83 -12.49 -20.12 13.80
N ALA A 84 -13.20 -19.06 14.18
CA ALA A 84 -14.56 -19.14 14.74
C ALA A 84 -15.39 -17.96 14.24
N VAL A 85 -16.71 -18.16 14.13
CA VAL A 85 -17.65 -17.09 13.84
C VAL A 85 -18.55 -16.85 15.04
N SER A 86 -18.72 -15.60 15.43
CA SER A 86 -19.68 -15.16 16.44
C SER A 86 -20.29 -13.86 15.99
N ASP A 87 -21.60 -13.78 15.98
CA ASP A 87 -22.35 -12.64 15.45
C ASP A 87 -21.87 -12.26 14.04
N SER A 88 -21.42 -11.05 13.85
CA SER A 88 -20.88 -10.52 12.59
C SER A 88 -19.35 -10.54 12.51
N THR A 89 -18.68 -11.36 13.34
CA THR A 89 -17.21 -11.39 13.37
C THR A 89 -16.70 -12.82 13.18
N VAL A 90 -15.81 -12.98 12.20
CA VAL A 90 -14.96 -14.15 12.06
C VAL A 90 -13.63 -13.86 12.73
N THR A 91 -13.32 -14.59 13.80
CA THR A 91 -12.07 -14.43 14.55
C THR A 91 -11.08 -15.54 14.18
N ILE A 92 -9.89 -15.13 13.75
CA ILE A 92 -8.73 -15.98 13.52
C ILE A 92 -7.80 -15.82 14.72
N SER A 93 -7.53 -16.92 15.44
CA SER A 93 -6.87 -16.87 16.74
C SER A 93 -5.63 -17.75 16.88
N LYS A 94 -5.19 -18.40 15.78
CA LYS A 94 -4.00 -19.27 15.76
C LYS A 94 -3.21 -19.06 14.48
N SER A 95 -1.94 -19.47 14.50
CA SER A 95 -1.14 -19.68 13.28
C SER A 95 -1.83 -20.64 12.32
N GLY A 96 -1.57 -20.46 11.04
CA GLY A 96 -2.11 -21.32 9.99
C GLY A 96 -2.52 -20.55 8.75
N THR A 97 -3.05 -21.28 7.76
CA THR A 97 -3.57 -20.71 6.52
C THR A 97 -5.10 -20.73 6.53
N TYR A 98 -5.67 -19.59 6.14
CA TYR A 98 -7.12 -19.35 6.11
C TYR A 98 -7.53 -18.85 4.73
N VAL A 99 -8.23 -19.69 3.97
CA VAL A 99 -8.75 -19.32 2.65
C VAL A 99 -10.12 -18.69 2.81
N ILE A 100 -10.24 -17.43 2.42
CA ILE A 100 -11.48 -16.65 2.53
C ILE A 100 -12.06 -16.44 1.14
N SER A 101 -13.36 -16.73 0.97
CA SER A 101 -14.07 -16.56 -0.29
C SER A 101 -15.51 -16.09 -0.09
N GLY A 102 -16.13 -15.60 -1.17
CA GLY A 102 -17.54 -15.21 -1.18
C GLY A 102 -17.76 -13.72 -0.87
N GLN A 103 -18.99 -13.37 -0.56
CA GLN A 103 -19.42 -11.98 -0.41
C GLN A 103 -20.10 -11.75 0.94
N SER A 104 -19.77 -10.63 1.57
CA SER A 104 -20.36 -10.25 2.85
C SER A 104 -20.72 -8.78 2.90
N ASP A 105 -21.84 -8.49 3.55
CA ASP A 105 -22.24 -7.18 4.01
C ASP A 105 -22.44 -7.25 5.54
N GLY A 106 -21.46 -6.72 6.26
CA GLY A 106 -21.45 -6.63 7.72
C GLY A 106 -20.55 -7.64 8.45
N ILE A 107 -19.96 -8.66 7.79
CA ILE A 107 -18.97 -9.54 8.45
C ILE A 107 -17.61 -8.88 8.49
N GLN A 108 -16.99 -8.87 9.66
CA GLN A 108 -15.59 -8.49 9.86
C GLN A 108 -14.70 -9.73 9.99
N ILE A 109 -13.55 -9.73 9.34
CA ILE A 109 -12.47 -10.69 9.64
C ILE A 109 -11.54 -10.04 10.65
N LYS A 110 -11.45 -10.64 11.84
CA LYS A 110 -10.55 -10.18 12.91
C LYS A 110 -9.44 -11.21 13.13
N ILE A 111 -8.19 -10.76 13.02
CA ILE A 111 -7.02 -11.54 13.38
C ILE A 111 -6.61 -11.14 14.80
N ALA A 112 -6.59 -12.11 15.71
CA ALA A 112 -6.25 -11.96 17.10
C ALA A 112 -5.53 -13.23 17.62
N ALA A 113 -4.40 -13.54 17.01
CA ALA A 113 -3.55 -14.68 17.32
C ALA A 113 -2.47 -14.27 18.36
N GLU A 114 -1.72 -15.24 18.86
CA GLU A 114 -0.59 -14.99 19.75
C GLU A 114 0.52 -14.21 18.99
N LYS A 115 1.29 -13.42 19.71
CA LYS A 115 2.36 -12.58 19.14
C LYS A 115 3.53 -13.39 18.53
N THR A 116 3.52 -14.70 18.70
CA THR A 116 4.48 -15.62 18.09
C THR A 116 3.91 -16.37 16.90
N ASP A 117 2.63 -16.15 16.60
CA ASP A 117 1.89 -16.86 15.56
C ASP A 117 1.86 -16.05 14.27
N ASP A 118 2.40 -16.62 13.21
CA ASP A 118 2.21 -16.07 11.86
C ASP A 118 0.88 -16.58 11.29
N VAL A 119 0.11 -15.66 10.73
CA VAL A 119 -1.21 -15.94 10.15
C VAL A 119 -1.17 -15.69 8.65
N HIS A 120 -1.53 -16.70 7.85
CA HIS A 120 -1.60 -16.60 6.41
C HIS A 120 -3.07 -16.54 5.95
N ILE A 121 -3.50 -15.42 5.43
CA ILE A 121 -4.80 -15.17 4.84
C ILE A 121 -4.70 -15.28 3.31
N VAL A 122 -5.56 -16.05 2.68
CA VAL A 122 -5.68 -16.10 1.22
C VAL A 122 -7.04 -15.55 0.82
N LEU A 123 -7.06 -14.41 0.13
CA LEU A 123 -8.27 -13.84 -0.45
C LEU A 123 -8.54 -14.47 -1.81
N ASN A 124 -9.61 -15.25 -1.90
CA ASN A 124 -9.98 -16.00 -3.09
C ASN A 124 -11.36 -15.59 -3.61
N GLY A 125 -11.41 -14.41 -4.25
CA GLY A 125 -12.64 -13.85 -4.80
C GLY A 125 -13.57 -13.33 -3.70
N VAL A 126 -13.05 -12.44 -2.85
CA VAL A 126 -13.75 -11.87 -1.70
C VAL A 126 -14.37 -10.52 -2.06
N THR A 127 -15.62 -10.29 -1.64
CA THR A 127 -16.21 -8.95 -1.58
C THR A 127 -16.75 -8.70 -0.18
N MET A 128 -16.17 -7.73 0.52
CA MET A 128 -16.56 -7.39 1.90
C MET A 128 -16.87 -5.92 2.05
N THR A 129 -18.03 -5.64 2.64
CA THR A 129 -18.38 -4.33 3.17
C THR A 129 -18.65 -4.49 4.67
N ASN A 130 -18.10 -3.63 5.49
CA ASN A 130 -18.36 -3.64 6.94
C ASN A 130 -18.56 -2.21 7.46
N THR A 131 -19.19 -2.08 8.61
CA THR A 131 -19.31 -0.78 9.29
C THR A 131 -17.94 -0.27 9.73
N ASN A 132 -17.10 -1.14 10.30
CA ASN A 132 -15.71 -0.88 10.66
C ASN A 132 -14.77 -1.47 9.58
N ALA A 133 -13.49 -1.63 9.87
CA ALA A 133 -12.57 -2.29 8.96
C ALA A 133 -13.09 -3.68 8.54
N ALA A 134 -13.10 -3.98 7.22
CA ALA A 134 -13.53 -5.29 6.73
C ALA A 134 -12.59 -6.40 7.23
N ILE A 135 -11.28 -6.12 7.24
CA ILE A 135 -10.24 -6.97 7.84
C ILE A 135 -9.47 -6.14 8.86
N SER A 136 -9.33 -6.67 10.08
CA SER A 136 -8.63 -6.01 11.18
C SER A 136 -7.68 -6.99 11.87
N ALA A 137 -6.38 -6.79 11.73
CA ALA A 137 -5.35 -7.53 12.45
C ALA A 137 -4.94 -6.77 13.71
N THR A 138 -5.31 -7.32 14.88
CA THR A 138 -5.06 -6.67 16.17
C THR A 138 -3.92 -7.30 16.96
N SER A 139 -3.58 -8.56 16.68
CA SER A 139 -2.47 -9.29 17.29
C SER A 139 -2.11 -10.50 16.44
N ALA A 140 -0.83 -10.67 16.16
CA ALA A 140 -0.16 -11.82 15.55
C ALA A 140 1.35 -11.62 15.66
N GLY A 141 2.15 -12.59 15.26
CA GLY A 141 3.59 -12.40 14.99
C GLY A 141 3.77 -11.63 13.68
N HIS A 142 3.13 -12.11 12.61
CA HIS A 142 3.06 -11.47 11.31
C HIS A 142 1.78 -11.90 10.59
N VAL A 143 1.20 -11.03 9.77
CA VAL A 143 0.06 -11.38 8.90
C VAL A 143 0.51 -11.35 7.44
N TYR A 144 0.40 -12.48 6.75
CA TYR A 144 0.59 -12.59 5.30
C TYR A 144 -0.78 -12.65 4.63
N LEU A 145 -1.07 -11.72 3.72
CA LEU A 145 -2.32 -11.64 2.99
C LEU A 145 -2.05 -11.87 1.51
N THR A 146 -2.38 -13.05 1.02
CA THR A 146 -2.17 -13.44 -0.37
C THR A 146 -3.42 -13.17 -1.22
N LEU A 147 -3.24 -12.44 -2.31
CA LEU A 147 -4.26 -12.27 -3.36
C LEU A 147 -4.15 -13.46 -4.31
N ALA A 148 -5.10 -14.40 -4.24
CA ALA A 148 -5.07 -15.60 -5.07
C ALA A 148 -5.05 -15.25 -6.57
N ASP A 149 -4.27 -16.00 -7.33
CA ASP A 149 -4.06 -15.71 -8.76
C ASP A 149 -5.38 -15.72 -9.55
N GLY A 150 -5.55 -14.76 -10.44
CA GLY A 150 -6.75 -14.61 -11.27
C GLY A 150 -8.01 -14.18 -10.53
N THR A 151 -7.94 -13.85 -9.23
CA THR A 151 -9.09 -13.38 -8.46
C THR A 151 -9.14 -11.86 -8.35
N SER A 152 -10.35 -11.35 -8.14
CA SER A 152 -10.60 -9.95 -7.78
C SER A 152 -11.24 -9.91 -6.40
N ASN A 153 -10.61 -9.16 -5.49
CA ASN A 153 -11.04 -9.01 -4.11
C ASN A 153 -11.42 -7.56 -3.85
N SER A 154 -12.40 -7.32 -3.00
CA SER A 154 -12.88 -5.98 -2.66
C SER A 154 -13.12 -5.85 -1.17
N LEU A 155 -12.56 -4.80 -0.57
CA LEU A 155 -12.70 -4.47 0.85
C LEU A 155 -13.19 -3.03 0.99
N SER A 156 -14.21 -2.82 1.80
CA SER A 156 -14.72 -1.48 2.11
C SER A 156 -15.15 -1.39 3.56
N ASP A 157 -14.84 -0.27 4.19
CA ASP A 157 -15.48 0.14 5.44
C ASP A 157 -16.68 1.06 5.16
N SER A 158 -17.16 1.75 6.17
CA SER A 158 -18.30 2.68 6.09
C SER A 158 -17.90 4.06 6.64
N ALA A 159 -18.50 5.11 6.10
CA ALA A 159 -18.39 6.47 6.65
C ALA A 159 -18.83 6.56 8.13
N SER A 160 -19.61 5.59 8.61
CA SER A 160 -20.03 5.47 10.01
C SER A 160 -19.10 4.61 10.87
N ASN A 161 -17.91 4.21 10.34
CA ASN A 161 -16.89 3.53 11.15
C ASN A 161 -16.57 4.38 12.39
N SER A 162 -16.75 3.80 13.55
CA SER A 162 -16.57 4.48 14.85
C SER A 162 -15.26 4.14 15.55
N ASP A 163 -14.44 3.28 14.96
CA ASP A 163 -13.13 2.93 15.47
C ASP A 163 -12.06 3.90 14.92
N ASP A 164 -11.81 4.98 15.66
CA ASP A 164 -10.83 6.00 15.27
C ASP A 164 -9.38 5.48 15.22
N LYS A 165 -9.10 4.25 15.72
CA LYS A 165 -7.79 3.61 15.62
C LYS A 165 -7.67 2.74 14.38
N ALA A 166 -8.78 2.11 13.96
CA ALA A 166 -8.88 1.25 12.80
C ALA A 166 -9.82 1.89 11.75
N ASP A 167 -9.61 3.16 11.46
CA ASP A 167 -10.37 4.00 10.54
C ASP A 167 -9.97 3.75 9.07
N ALA A 168 -9.95 2.49 8.66
CA ALA A 168 -9.57 2.03 7.33
C ALA A 168 -10.40 0.81 6.89
N ALA A 169 -10.45 0.53 5.59
CA ALA A 169 -11.08 -0.68 5.07
C ALA A 169 -10.26 -1.95 5.41
N LEU A 170 -8.94 -1.84 5.39
CA LEU A 170 -7.99 -2.86 5.86
C LEU A 170 -7.08 -2.23 6.93
N PHE A 171 -7.11 -2.80 8.12
CA PHE A 171 -6.30 -2.33 9.26
C PHE A 171 -5.38 -3.42 9.79
N SER A 172 -4.11 -3.08 10.05
CA SER A 172 -3.16 -3.93 10.78
C SER A 172 -2.46 -3.14 11.88
N LYS A 173 -2.42 -3.73 13.06
CA LYS A 173 -1.62 -3.26 14.19
C LYS A 173 -0.27 -3.96 14.29
N VAL A 174 -0.03 -4.93 13.44
CA VAL A 174 1.15 -5.79 13.42
C VAL A 174 1.73 -5.80 12.00
N ASP A 175 2.94 -6.30 11.84
CA ASP A 175 3.56 -6.45 10.53
C ASP A 175 2.62 -7.16 9.56
N LEU A 176 2.45 -6.56 8.38
CA LEU A 176 1.58 -7.04 7.31
C LEU A 176 2.36 -7.16 6.01
N THR A 177 2.28 -8.33 5.39
CA THR A 177 2.69 -8.50 3.99
C THR A 177 1.46 -8.75 3.13
N ILE A 178 1.31 -8.00 2.02
CA ILE A 178 0.32 -8.28 0.99
C ILE A 178 1.07 -8.76 -0.25
N ASN A 179 0.75 -9.97 -0.73
CA ASN A 179 1.43 -10.57 -1.87
C ASN A 179 0.46 -11.26 -2.84
N GLY A 180 1.00 -11.88 -3.89
CA GLY A 180 0.21 -12.62 -4.88
C GLY A 180 0.00 -11.83 -6.17
N LYS A 181 -0.84 -12.40 -7.07
CA LYS A 181 -1.07 -11.85 -8.42
C LYS A 181 -2.52 -11.42 -8.65
N GLY A 182 -3.38 -11.60 -7.67
CA GLY A 182 -4.78 -11.16 -7.75
C GLY A 182 -4.93 -9.64 -7.74
N THR A 183 -6.17 -9.20 -7.81
CA THR A 183 -6.54 -7.78 -7.70
C THR A 183 -7.15 -7.51 -6.32
N LEU A 184 -6.78 -6.39 -5.71
CA LEU A 184 -7.39 -5.85 -4.51
C LEU A 184 -7.97 -4.47 -4.78
N ASN A 185 -9.29 -4.36 -4.64
CA ASN A 185 -10.00 -3.09 -4.67
C ASN A 185 -10.29 -2.67 -3.22
N VAL A 186 -9.91 -1.46 -2.85
CA VAL A 186 -10.11 -0.93 -1.50
C VAL A 186 -10.85 0.39 -1.56
N ASP A 187 -11.87 0.53 -0.72
CA ASP A 187 -12.67 1.75 -0.61
C ASP A 187 -12.74 2.17 0.86
N GLY A 188 -11.86 3.09 1.26
CA GLY A 188 -11.78 3.70 2.58
C GLY A 188 -12.77 4.86 2.71
N LYS A 189 -13.99 4.55 3.15
CA LYS A 189 -15.08 5.53 3.25
C LYS A 189 -15.06 6.37 4.52
N LYS A 190 -14.45 5.86 5.57
CA LYS A 190 -14.28 6.64 6.81
C LYS A 190 -13.11 7.58 6.71
N ASN A 191 -11.95 7.04 6.39
CA ASN A 191 -10.69 7.77 6.32
C ASN A 191 -9.73 7.04 5.37
N ASN A 192 -8.97 6.08 5.87
CA ASN A 192 -7.89 5.45 5.11
C ASN A 192 -8.36 4.23 4.29
N GLY A 193 -7.67 3.94 3.19
CA GLY A 193 -7.84 2.69 2.46
C GLY A 193 -7.20 1.53 3.21
N ILE A 194 -5.89 1.56 3.35
CA ILE A 194 -5.07 0.57 4.08
C ILE A 194 -4.27 1.30 5.15
N LYS A 195 -4.42 0.87 6.40
CA LYS A 195 -3.68 1.43 7.54
C LYS A 195 -2.88 0.35 8.25
N ALA A 196 -1.59 0.59 8.45
CA ALA A 196 -0.70 -0.28 9.20
C ALA A 196 0.06 0.52 10.26
N ASN A 197 0.03 0.06 11.51
CA ASN A 197 0.74 0.73 12.60
C ASN A 197 2.21 0.33 12.69
N ASP A 198 2.56 -0.84 12.15
CA ASP A 198 3.93 -1.34 12.08
C ASP A 198 4.38 -1.37 10.60
N THR A 199 5.10 -2.39 10.17
CA THR A 199 5.61 -2.53 8.80
C THR A 199 4.52 -3.03 7.84
N LEU A 200 4.49 -2.47 6.62
CA LEU A 200 3.71 -2.98 5.49
C LEU A 200 4.63 -3.30 4.31
N HIS A 201 4.67 -4.56 3.91
CA HIS A 201 5.32 -5.00 2.68
C HIS A 201 4.28 -5.37 1.61
N ILE A 202 4.53 -4.98 0.36
CA ILE A 202 3.67 -5.34 -0.77
C ILE A 202 4.53 -5.89 -1.91
N THR A 203 4.29 -7.16 -2.28
CA THR A 203 5.05 -7.84 -3.34
C THR A 203 4.12 -8.39 -4.41
N GLY A 204 4.00 -7.65 -5.52
CA GLY A 204 3.12 -8.03 -6.65
C GLY A 204 1.65 -7.63 -6.45
N GLY A 205 0.80 -8.05 -7.38
CA GLY A 205 -0.64 -7.76 -7.40
C GLY A 205 -1.03 -6.46 -8.11
N THR A 206 -2.35 -6.32 -8.28
CA THR A 206 -2.98 -5.12 -8.85
C THR A 206 -3.88 -4.48 -7.78
N TYR A 207 -3.78 -3.17 -7.61
CA TYR A 207 -4.50 -2.45 -6.57
C TYR A 207 -5.25 -1.27 -7.15
N ASN A 208 -6.54 -1.15 -6.78
CA ASN A 208 -7.35 0.03 -7.03
C ASN A 208 -7.83 0.54 -5.67
N ILE A 209 -7.34 1.69 -5.24
CA ILE A 209 -7.60 2.19 -3.89
C ILE A 209 -8.23 3.57 -3.99
N THR A 210 -9.39 3.71 -3.36
CA THR A 210 -10.03 5.00 -3.11
C THR A 210 -10.10 5.25 -1.61
N ALA A 211 -9.90 6.49 -1.18
CA ALA A 211 -9.97 6.86 0.24
C ALA A 211 -10.45 8.29 0.44
N VAL A 212 -11.19 8.52 1.52
CA VAL A 212 -11.60 9.86 1.97
C VAL A 212 -10.46 10.58 2.68
N GLY A 213 -9.55 9.83 3.31
CA GLY A 213 -8.28 10.30 3.83
C GLY A 213 -7.13 9.78 2.96
N ASP A 214 -6.14 9.11 3.59
CA ASP A 214 -4.97 8.55 2.91
C ASP A 214 -5.30 7.19 2.27
N ALA A 215 -4.81 6.93 1.06
CA ALA A 215 -4.99 5.60 0.48
C ALA A 215 -4.13 4.55 1.23
N PHE A 216 -2.88 4.87 1.52
CA PHE A 216 -2.03 4.16 2.45
C PHE A 216 -1.63 5.07 3.60
N ASN A 217 -1.83 4.61 4.83
CA ASN A 217 -1.38 5.28 6.06
C ASN A 217 -0.59 4.27 6.89
N VAL A 218 0.73 4.39 6.88
CA VAL A 218 1.65 3.45 7.52
C VAL A 218 2.52 4.21 8.50
N ASN A 219 2.81 3.62 9.68
CA ASN A 219 3.63 4.33 10.64
C ASN A 219 5.13 4.08 10.42
N ASP A 220 5.57 2.81 10.40
CA ASP A 220 7.00 2.53 10.55
C ASP A 220 7.73 2.37 9.22
N GLU A 221 7.28 1.44 8.39
CA GLU A 221 7.96 1.10 7.14
C GLU A 221 6.97 0.65 6.07
N LEU A 222 7.13 1.16 4.85
CA LEU A 222 6.36 0.72 3.68
C LEU A 222 7.31 0.35 2.54
N ASN A 223 7.34 -0.92 2.18
CA ASN A 223 8.11 -1.41 1.04
C ASN A 223 7.18 -2.01 -0.02
N ILE A 224 7.27 -1.50 -1.26
CA ILE A 224 6.41 -1.93 -2.37
C ILE A 224 7.27 -2.33 -3.57
N THR A 225 7.01 -3.52 -4.12
CA THR A 225 7.72 -4.00 -5.31
C THR A 225 6.81 -4.81 -6.24
N GLY A 226 7.02 -4.64 -7.55
CA GLY A 226 6.39 -5.47 -8.59
C GLY A 226 4.88 -5.30 -8.72
N THR A 227 4.34 -4.12 -8.38
CA THR A 227 2.89 -3.87 -8.33
C THR A 227 2.39 -3.00 -9.47
N THR A 228 1.09 -3.10 -9.75
CA THR A 228 0.35 -2.11 -10.53
C THR A 228 -0.69 -1.47 -9.63
N MET A 229 -0.66 -0.15 -9.44
CA MET A 229 -1.57 0.56 -8.54
C MET A 229 -2.23 1.76 -9.21
N THR A 230 -3.52 1.92 -8.95
CA THR A 230 -4.29 3.14 -9.22
C THR A 230 -4.87 3.63 -7.90
N ILE A 231 -4.54 4.87 -7.54
CA ILE A 231 -4.86 5.46 -6.23
C ILE A 231 -5.60 6.78 -6.45
N ASP A 232 -6.74 6.96 -5.77
CA ASP A 232 -7.47 8.23 -5.65
C ASP A 232 -7.76 8.48 -4.16
N ALA A 233 -6.98 9.37 -3.55
CA ALA A 233 -7.09 9.77 -2.16
C ALA A 233 -7.50 11.24 -2.04
N LYS A 234 -8.26 11.60 -0.99
CA LYS A 234 -8.62 13.01 -0.76
C LYS A 234 -7.60 13.73 0.12
N GLU A 235 -6.76 12.97 0.82
CA GLU A 235 -5.56 13.45 1.53
C GLU A 235 -4.33 12.87 0.83
N ASP A 236 -3.46 12.11 1.52
CA ASP A 236 -2.23 11.59 0.94
C ASP A 236 -2.47 10.30 0.13
N GLY A 237 -1.76 10.16 -0.99
CA GLY A 237 -1.82 8.94 -1.78
C GLY A 237 -1.12 7.77 -1.08
N VAL A 238 0.17 7.92 -0.80
CA VAL A 238 0.99 6.94 -0.10
C VAL A 238 1.75 7.64 1.01
N LYS A 239 1.36 7.37 2.26
CA LYS A 239 1.94 8.01 3.44
C LYS A 239 2.60 7.02 4.36
N VAL A 240 3.84 7.35 4.75
CA VAL A 240 4.54 6.72 5.88
C VAL A 240 5.00 7.82 6.81
N ASP A 241 4.44 7.87 8.02
CA ASP A 241 4.74 8.92 8.97
C ASP A 241 4.65 8.40 10.41
N ASN A 242 5.73 8.62 11.17
CA ASN A 242 5.78 8.32 12.59
C ASN A 242 6.22 9.56 13.34
N ASP A 243 5.28 10.18 14.04
CA ASP A 243 5.53 11.39 14.82
C ASP A 243 6.29 11.11 16.14
N ASP A 244 6.20 9.87 16.63
CA ASP A 244 6.77 9.47 17.93
C ASP A 244 8.22 8.98 17.79
N ASP A 245 8.58 8.35 16.66
CA ASP A 245 9.93 7.79 16.41
C ASP A 245 10.48 8.24 15.05
N THR A 246 11.40 9.18 15.07
CA THR A 246 12.05 9.72 13.85
C THR A 246 13.06 8.76 13.19
N SER A 247 13.31 7.60 13.77
CA SER A 247 14.20 6.56 13.20
C SER A 247 13.49 5.63 12.22
N VAL A 248 12.17 5.70 12.15
CA VAL A 248 11.28 4.95 11.25
C VAL A 248 10.57 5.91 10.29
N GLY A 249 9.48 5.53 9.68
CA GLY A 249 8.80 6.35 8.67
C GLY A 249 9.45 6.22 7.29
N THR A 250 10.06 5.06 6.99
CA THR A 250 10.84 4.83 5.77
C THR A 250 10.02 4.18 4.66
N MET A 251 10.37 4.46 3.39
CA MET A 251 9.69 3.91 2.23
C MET A 251 10.68 3.43 1.16
N TYR A 252 10.45 2.22 0.63
CA TYR A 252 11.18 1.68 -0.51
C TYR A 252 10.20 1.26 -1.64
N LEU A 253 10.45 1.76 -2.84
CA LEU A 253 9.63 1.49 -4.03
C LEU A 253 10.51 0.96 -5.16
N SER A 254 10.16 -0.21 -5.74
CA SER A 254 10.88 -0.77 -6.90
C SER A 254 9.96 -1.55 -7.84
N ASP A 255 10.27 -1.52 -9.13
CA ASP A 255 9.58 -2.31 -10.17
C ASP A 255 8.06 -2.11 -10.23
N ASN A 256 7.57 -0.94 -9.82
CA ASN A 256 6.14 -0.64 -9.75
C ASN A 256 5.64 0.14 -10.96
N THR A 257 4.34 0.05 -11.22
CA THR A 257 3.59 0.99 -12.07
C THR A 257 2.50 1.60 -11.20
N ILE A 258 2.70 2.83 -10.74
CA ILE A 258 1.79 3.49 -9.78
C ILE A 258 1.28 4.79 -10.37
N THR A 259 -0.05 4.94 -10.40
CA THR A 259 -0.74 6.19 -10.71
C THR A 259 -1.45 6.68 -9.46
N VAL A 260 -1.14 7.90 -9.02
CA VAL A 260 -1.72 8.53 -7.83
C VAL A 260 -2.42 9.82 -8.22
N THR A 261 -3.64 9.97 -7.73
CA THR A 261 -4.33 11.27 -7.60
C THR A 261 -4.57 11.49 -6.11
N ALA A 262 -4.05 12.58 -5.57
CA ALA A 262 -4.14 12.90 -4.15
C ALA A 262 -4.52 14.36 -3.94
N GLY A 263 -5.25 14.63 -2.86
CA GLY A 263 -5.65 16.01 -2.51
C GLY A 263 -4.60 16.75 -1.71
N ASP A 264 -3.62 16.07 -1.10
CA ASP A 264 -2.46 16.68 -0.44
C ASP A 264 -1.17 16.09 -1.02
N ASP A 265 -0.44 15.24 -0.34
CA ASP A 265 0.80 14.67 -0.88
C ASP A 265 0.55 13.38 -1.68
N GLY A 266 1.12 13.29 -2.88
CA GLY A 266 1.03 12.07 -3.68
C GLY A 266 1.80 10.91 -3.06
N ILE A 267 3.03 11.19 -2.60
CA ILE A 267 3.91 10.26 -1.86
C ILE A 267 4.57 11.04 -0.73
N HIS A 268 4.40 10.58 0.50
CA HIS A 268 4.94 11.18 1.71
C HIS A 268 5.70 10.15 2.55
N ALA A 269 6.93 10.47 2.94
CA ALA A 269 7.70 9.69 3.90
C ALA A 269 8.35 10.64 4.92
N SER A 270 8.13 10.40 6.22
CA SER A 270 8.77 11.20 7.29
C SER A 270 10.24 10.85 7.47
N GLY A 271 10.65 9.63 7.11
CA GLY A 271 12.04 9.16 7.08
C GLY A 271 12.60 9.09 5.64
N ASP A 272 13.42 8.10 5.39
CA ASP A 272 14.07 7.89 4.09
C ASP A 272 13.06 7.38 3.04
N LEU A 273 13.07 8.01 1.86
CA LEU A 273 12.38 7.53 0.67
C LEU A 273 13.40 7.05 -0.36
N VAL A 274 13.29 5.79 -0.77
CA VAL A 274 14.10 5.19 -1.85
C VAL A 274 13.18 4.75 -2.98
N ILE A 275 13.33 5.36 -4.15
CA ILE A 275 12.69 4.89 -5.39
C ILE A 275 13.80 4.31 -6.26
N ASP A 276 13.83 2.98 -6.39
CA ASP A 276 14.89 2.26 -7.09
C ASP A 276 14.56 2.07 -8.59
N SER A 277 13.30 1.71 -8.90
CA SER A 277 12.83 1.49 -10.28
C SER A 277 11.30 1.61 -10.37
N GLY A 278 10.79 1.65 -11.58
CA GLY A 278 9.35 1.67 -11.86
C GLY A 278 8.88 2.90 -12.63
N THR A 279 7.56 2.99 -12.79
CA THR A 279 6.87 4.13 -13.42
C THR A 279 5.88 4.71 -12.43
N TYR A 280 6.01 5.99 -12.14
CA TYR A 280 5.18 6.70 -11.17
C TYR A 280 4.57 7.92 -11.83
N THR A 281 3.24 7.99 -11.86
CA THR A 281 2.48 9.16 -12.30
C THR A 281 1.76 9.71 -11.08
N VAL A 282 2.13 10.91 -10.67
CA VAL A 282 1.58 11.54 -9.46
C VAL A 282 0.93 12.86 -9.84
N ASN A 283 -0.35 12.97 -9.51
CA ASN A 283 -1.15 14.18 -9.61
C ASN A 283 -1.61 14.57 -8.21
N SER A 284 -0.99 15.58 -7.63
CA SER A 284 -1.25 16.04 -6.27
C SER A 284 -0.90 17.53 -6.11
N ASP A 285 -1.47 18.16 -5.09
CA ASP A 285 -1.17 19.56 -4.78
C ASP A 285 0.26 19.74 -4.24
N ARG A 286 0.84 18.68 -3.68
CA ARG A 286 2.20 18.66 -3.12
C ARG A 286 2.95 17.39 -3.44
N LEU A 287 4.27 17.53 -3.50
CA LEU A 287 5.23 16.44 -3.40
C LEU A 287 6.16 16.81 -2.23
N THR A 288 5.90 16.21 -1.07
CA THR A 288 6.75 16.46 0.09
C THR A 288 7.75 15.34 0.25
N PHE A 289 9.03 15.66 -0.07
CA PHE A 289 10.16 14.79 0.25
C PHE A 289 10.95 15.45 1.37
N LYS A 290 11.09 14.80 2.52
CA LYS A 290 12.10 15.19 3.52
C LYS A 290 13.52 14.90 2.99
N PRO A 291 14.60 15.47 3.57
CA PRO A 291 15.89 15.73 2.89
C PRO A 291 16.71 14.51 2.44
N PHE A 292 16.23 13.28 2.52
CA PHE A 292 16.95 12.08 2.07
C PHE A 292 16.18 11.26 1.03
N CYS A 293 15.76 11.92 -0.06
CA CYS A 293 15.26 11.17 -1.21
C CYS A 293 16.44 10.63 -2.04
N ARG A 294 16.62 9.31 -2.11
CA ARG A 294 17.55 8.65 -3.04
C ARG A 294 16.77 8.06 -4.20
N ILE A 295 16.85 8.70 -5.35
CA ILE A 295 16.43 8.09 -6.61
C ILE A 295 17.65 7.35 -7.16
N LEU A 296 17.61 6.01 -7.13
CA LEU A 296 18.70 5.15 -7.59
C LEU A 296 18.33 4.56 -8.94
N ASN A 297 19.14 4.89 -9.96
CA ASN A 297 19.25 4.28 -11.27
C ASN A 297 18.02 4.18 -12.19
N GLY A 298 18.08 4.96 -13.26
CA GLY A 298 17.44 4.59 -14.54
C GLY A 298 15.92 4.68 -14.59
N ILE A 299 15.30 5.65 -13.93
CA ILE A 299 13.90 5.98 -14.20
C ILE A 299 13.80 6.52 -15.62
N GLY A 300 13.53 5.62 -16.55
CA GLY A 300 13.04 5.97 -17.86
C GLY A 300 11.63 6.49 -17.71
N SER A 301 11.47 7.78 -17.79
CA SER A 301 10.26 8.58 -17.93
C SER A 301 9.43 8.91 -16.68
N ALA A 302 9.45 10.18 -16.39
CA ALA A 302 8.36 11.05 -15.96
C ALA A 302 7.73 10.76 -14.60
N ILE A 303 8.28 11.37 -13.58
CA ILE A 303 7.42 12.01 -12.58
C ILE A 303 6.81 13.21 -13.32
N ASP A 304 5.63 13.02 -13.90
CA ASP A 304 4.87 14.11 -14.53
C ASP A 304 4.11 14.82 -13.42
N ASN A 305 4.76 15.86 -12.89
CA ASN A 305 4.18 16.66 -11.82
C ASN A 305 3.35 17.77 -12.48
N GLN A 306 2.05 17.56 -12.62
CA GLN A 306 1.10 18.59 -12.98
C GLN A 306 0.68 19.34 -11.70
N ILE A 307 1.52 20.29 -11.26
CA ILE A 307 1.10 21.29 -10.29
C ILE A 307 0.30 22.34 -11.06
N THR A 308 -1.00 22.41 -10.79
CA THR A 308 -1.88 23.49 -11.31
C THR A 308 -1.94 24.66 -10.35
#